data_bc084ab97ec96c30fcc402fbf8c9450a
#
_entry.id   bc084ab97ec96c30fcc402fbf8c9450a
#
_cell.length_a   1.000
_cell.length_b   1.000
_cell.length_c   1.000
_cell.angle_alpha   90.00
_cell.angle_beta   90.00
_cell.angle_gamma   90.00
#
_symmetry.space_group_name_H-M   'P 1'
#
loop_
_entity.id
_entity.type
_entity.pdbx_description
1 polymer ?
#
loop_
_entity_poly.entity_id
_entity_poly.type
_entity_poly.pdbx_seq_one_letter_code
_entity_poly.pdbx_strand_id
1 'polypeptide(L)'
;MVKRSGVDMAAVPLRGQALPSPGLKEAPVLELMCSHFVLTLAAKQGPRFNVRRDLNGLLSLAGRHLVWPAQVLQRLREFLARRCAGNEIWKGIEGLDGRTLLARHGVWRGPYEEGTLFFYLDEYAKDQPKDLLAVLSVTRDWLTHALHKQSTLVEKNIDALAGLLQLNKAERALLLYGTLARYQRDLRSLLVEFKVNNAPEAYAAIAEVAGVPASDVGEALRAGSRLERIGLIENLISEHNITDLADLMKVSEKLPPVLMREYRDQSELMAVFTRPSAKSTLTPEDFSFAAEDTHMLVTLLRAAVARKEPGVNVLLYGPPGTGKTELAKVVAQAAGLDLFEVEYADRDGNSLSGRDRYRSLQIAQVFLKGSAQAALLFDEVEDVFPPISTEAAQFMARADQVPSPPSGSVSGKAWVNQILESNAVPTLWVTNRIEQIDPAFRRRFAYHLELKSPPPGAREQLVRKTLEGVVVSDAFTAKLAGRKGLTPAQIRTAVRFAVLARTDDDSVEDLIERQLRNADLALGTVDRQAGVRRAVTTYDLDMLNVETRFEIPRIVEALRARGHGTLCFYGAPGTGKTALAEHIARAIDRPLI
;
A
#
# COMPACT_ATOMS: atom_id res chain seq x y z
N MET A 1 15.97 -1.78 21.01
CA MET A 1 16.03 -1.03 22.30
C MET A 1 16.32 0.42 21.97
N VAL A 2 15.30 1.27 21.92
CA VAL A 2 15.45 2.72 21.67
C VAL A 2 16.06 3.32 22.93
N LYS A 3 17.24 3.93 22.83
CA LYS A 3 17.83 4.70 23.92
C LYS A 3 16.84 5.79 24.33
N ARG A 4 16.40 5.76 25.59
CA ARG A 4 15.58 6.81 26.19
C ARG A 4 16.43 8.08 26.29
N SER A 5 16.30 8.98 25.31
CA SER A 5 16.82 10.33 25.44
C SER A 5 15.86 11.11 26.32
N GLY A 6 16.17 11.21 27.59
CA GLY A 6 15.42 12.06 28.53
C GLY A 6 15.71 13.55 28.24
N VAL A 7 14.73 14.39 28.56
CA VAL A 7 14.89 15.86 28.50
C VAL A 7 15.95 16.31 29.49
N ASP A 8 16.93 17.10 29.06
CA ASP A 8 17.87 17.74 30.00
C ASP A 8 17.13 18.83 30.81
N MET A 9 16.64 18.43 31.97
CA MET A 9 15.86 19.25 32.89
C MET A 9 16.63 20.43 33.51
N ALA A 10 17.96 20.38 33.44
CA ALA A 10 18.81 21.45 34.02
C ALA A 10 18.80 22.75 33.19
N ALA A 11 18.40 22.66 31.91
CA ALA A 11 18.46 23.77 30.96
C ALA A 11 17.19 24.63 30.88
N VAL A 12 16.07 24.24 31.52
CA VAL A 12 14.81 24.99 31.45
C VAL A 12 14.52 25.66 32.79
N PRO A 13 14.68 26.98 32.89
CA PRO A 13 14.43 27.70 34.13
C PRO A 13 12.89 27.70 34.39
N LEU A 14 12.49 27.17 35.55
CA LEU A 14 11.14 27.30 36.06
C LEU A 14 10.92 28.78 36.45
N ARG A 15 10.05 29.49 35.75
CA ARG A 15 9.66 30.87 36.12
C ARG A 15 8.83 30.80 37.41
N GLY A 16 9.38 31.28 38.51
CA GLY A 16 8.76 31.23 39.83
C GLY A 16 8.98 29.90 40.54
N GLN A 17 8.42 29.74 41.78
CA GLN A 17 8.46 28.50 42.54
C GLN A 17 7.43 27.50 41.97
N ALA A 18 7.78 26.83 40.91
CA ALA A 18 6.96 25.76 40.34
C ALA A 18 7.71 24.42 40.45
N LEU A 19 6.97 23.33 40.71
CA LEU A 19 7.52 21.99 40.95
C LEU A 19 7.02 21.01 39.89
N PRO A 20 7.91 20.26 39.21
CA PRO A 20 7.52 19.25 38.22
C PRO A 20 6.98 17.98 38.93
N SER A 21 6.02 17.32 38.30
CA SER A 21 5.61 15.96 38.66
C SER A 21 6.77 14.97 38.53
N PRO A 22 6.83 13.91 39.37
CA PRO A 22 7.95 12.95 39.33
C PRO A 22 8.18 12.30 37.97
N GLY A 23 7.11 12.02 37.21
CA GLY A 23 7.18 11.40 35.90
C GLY A 23 7.75 12.26 34.79
N LEU A 24 7.86 13.58 34.99
CA LEU A 24 8.28 14.52 33.95
C LEU A 24 9.76 14.34 33.51
N LYS A 25 10.63 13.94 34.45
CA LYS A 25 12.06 13.76 34.17
C LYS A 25 12.39 12.57 33.28
N GLU A 26 11.56 11.54 33.31
CA GLU A 26 11.75 10.27 32.60
C GLU A 26 10.85 10.14 31.36
N ALA A 27 10.02 11.13 31.12
CA ALA A 27 9.04 11.09 30.05
C ALA A 27 9.74 11.11 28.68
N PRO A 28 9.33 10.22 27.76
CA PRO A 28 9.78 10.28 26.37
C PRO A 28 9.36 11.59 25.72
N VAL A 29 10.23 12.19 24.91
CA VAL A 29 9.96 13.46 24.24
C VAL A 29 8.67 13.44 23.42
N LEU A 30 8.35 12.29 22.83
CA LEU A 30 7.12 12.10 22.06
C LEU A 30 5.85 12.26 22.91
N GLU A 31 5.86 11.73 24.14
CA GLU A 31 4.74 11.90 25.08
C GLU A 31 4.60 13.35 25.55
N LEU A 32 5.72 14.04 25.73
CA LEU A 32 5.72 15.47 26.05
C LEU A 32 5.14 16.31 24.92
N MET A 33 5.44 15.96 23.67
CA MET A 33 4.84 16.61 22.49
C MET A 33 3.32 16.41 22.43
N CYS A 34 2.83 15.20 22.71
CA CYS A 34 1.40 14.92 22.79
C CYS A 34 0.73 15.75 23.89
N SER A 35 1.36 15.83 25.07
CA SER A 35 0.86 16.64 26.18
C SER A 35 0.86 18.14 25.84
N HIS A 36 1.91 18.63 25.22
CA HIS A 36 1.98 20.02 24.75
C HIS A 36 0.88 20.35 23.76
N PHE A 37 0.65 19.44 22.79
CA PHE A 37 -0.41 19.60 21.78
C PHE A 37 -1.78 19.76 22.45
N VAL A 38 -2.14 18.84 23.34
CA VAL A 38 -3.45 18.85 23.99
C VAL A 38 -3.60 20.06 24.93
N LEU A 39 -2.56 20.39 25.70
CA LEU A 39 -2.60 21.56 26.59
C LEU A 39 -2.73 22.87 25.81
N THR A 40 -2.16 22.95 24.62
CA THR A 40 -2.32 24.12 23.74
C THR A 40 -3.76 24.22 23.23
N LEU A 41 -4.35 23.09 22.78
CA LEU A 41 -5.75 23.04 22.39
C LEU A 41 -6.67 23.45 23.54
N ALA A 42 -6.47 22.88 24.73
CA ALA A 42 -7.29 23.18 25.92
C ALA A 42 -7.22 24.65 26.34
N ALA A 43 -6.02 25.23 26.34
CA ALA A 43 -5.82 26.64 26.69
C ALA A 43 -6.53 27.60 25.73
N LYS A 44 -6.66 27.23 24.45
CA LYS A 44 -7.21 28.08 23.41
C LYS A 44 -8.72 27.96 23.25
N GLN A 45 -9.28 26.79 23.52
CA GLN A 45 -10.73 26.64 23.54
C GLN A 45 -11.38 27.42 24.71
N GLY A 46 -10.59 27.79 25.72
CA GLY A 46 -11.07 28.61 26.84
C GLY A 46 -12.30 28.00 27.54
N PRO A 47 -13.42 28.78 27.72
CA PRO A 47 -14.60 28.28 28.41
C PRO A 47 -15.35 27.12 27.74
N ARG A 48 -15.07 26.87 26.43
CA ARG A 48 -15.68 25.73 25.71
C ARG A 48 -15.06 24.40 26.09
N PHE A 49 -13.81 24.41 26.54
CA PHE A 49 -13.18 23.20 27.10
C PHE A 49 -13.80 22.93 28.46
N ASN A 50 -14.66 21.92 28.52
CA ASN A 50 -15.30 21.55 29.77
C ASN A 50 -14.32 20.71 30.60
N VAL A 51 -13.48 21.39 31.38
CA VAL A 51 -12.48 20.79 32.26
C VAL A 51 -13.05 19.66 33.11
N ARG A 52 -14.30 19.78 33.55
CA ARG A 52 -14.96 18.78 34.42
C ARG A 52 -15.25 17.49 33.67
N ARG A 53 -15.67 17.56 32.40
CA ARG A 53 -16.02 16.39 31.61
C ARG A 53 -14.79 15.69 31.06
N ASP A 54 -13.80 16.48 30.64
CA ASP A 54 -12.68 15.98 29.82
C ASP A 54 -11.39 15.85 30.63
N LEU A 55 -11.42 16.17 31.94
CA LEU A 55 -10.26 16.19 32.83
C LEU A 55 -9.56 14.84 32.91
N ASN A 56 -10.30 13.74 33.03
CA ASN A 56 -9.70 12.40 33.13
C ASN A 56 -8.98 12.00 31.82
N GLY A 57 -9.54 12.33 30.68
CA GLY A 57 -8.89 12.15 29.37
C GLY A 57 -7.61 12.98 29.25
N LEU A 58 -7.66 14.25 29.68
CA LEU A 58 -6.50 15.14 29.70
C LEU A 58 -5.40 14.61 30.67
N LEU A 59 -5.78 14.17 31.86
CA LEU A 59 -4.86 13.66 32.86
C LEU A 59 -4.26 12.31 32.47
N SER A 60 -4.97 11.46 31.74
CA SER A 60 -4.41 10.20 31.22
C SER A 60 -3.20 10.44 30.32
N LEU A 61 -3.22 11.53 29.54
CA LEU A 61 -2.14 11.91 28.66
C LEU A 61 -1.09 12.81 29.34
N ALA A 62 -1.52 13.86 30.05
CA ALA A 62 -0.66 14.91 30.56
C ALA A 62 -0.41 14.84 32.08
N GLY A 63 -1.11 14.01 32.82
CA GLY A 63 -1.03 13.98 34.29
C GLY A 63 0.36 13.70 34.86
N ARG A 64 1.15 12.88 34.15
CA ARG A 64 2.54 12.58 34.52
C ARG A 64 3.50 13.75 34.25
N HIS A 65 3.07 14.71 33.45
CA HIS A 65 3.91 15.77 32.90
C HIS A 65 3.58 17.14 33.47
N LEU A 66 2.73 17.22 34.50
CA LEU A 66 2.29 18.49 35.07
C LEU A 66 3.41 19.21 35.82
N VAL A 67 3.40 20.54 35.71
CA VAL A 67 4.22 21.47 36.47
C VAL A 67 3.33 22.29 37.40
N TRP A 68 3.55 22.18 38.69
CA TRP A 68 2.66 22.69 39.72
C TRP A 68 3.19 24.01 40.29
N PRO A 69 2.48 25.13 40.19
CA PRO A 69 2.81 26.35 40.94
C PRO A 69 2.74 26.07 42.45
N ALA A 70 3.76 26.52 43.19
CA ALA A 70 3.86 26.26 44.63
C ALA A 70 2.61 26.72 45.42
N GLN A 71 2.04 27.86 45.05
CA GLN A 71 0.82 28.40 45.66
C GLN A 71 -0.40 27.50 45.44
N VAL A 72 -0.52 26.89 44.26
CA VAL A 72 -1.62 25.96 43.94
C VAL A 72 -1.46 24.68 44.75
N LEU A 73 -0.23 24.13 44.84
CA LEU A 73 0.05 22.96 45.67
C LEU A 73 -0.25 23.21 47.13
N GLN A 74 0.03 24.40 47.65
CA GLN A 74 -0.30 24.75 49.02
C GLN A 74 -1.82 24.73 49.23
N ARG A 75 -2.61 25.41 48.39
CA ARG A 75 -4.09 25.40 48.50
C ARG A 75 -4.69 24.00 48.32
N LEU A 76 -4.17 23.21 47.40
CA LEU A 76 -4.59 21.83 47.18
C LEU A 76 -4.29 20.96 48.41
N ARG A 77 -3.11 21.13 49.04
CA ARG A 77 -2.75 20.45 50.30
C ARG A 77 -3.72 20.81 51.43
N GLU A 78 -4.03 22.11 51.59
CA GLU A 78 -4.99 22.59 52.61
C GLU A 78 -6.41 22.05 52.34
N PHE A 79 -6.83 21.94 51.10
CA PHE A 79 -8.08 21.29 50.71
C PHE A 79 -8.08 19.82 51.08
N LEU A 80 -7.05 19.06 50.71
CA LEU A 80 -6.94 17.63 51.01
C LEU A 80 -6.85 17.34 52.51
N ALA A 81 -6.14 18.18 53.29
CA ALA A 81 -6.08 18.03 54.74
C ALA A 81 -7.47 18.10 55.39
N ARG A 82 -8.32 19.02 54.89
CA ARG A 82 -9.70 19.14 55.38
C ARG A 82 -10.61 18.03 54.85
N ARG A 83 -10.48 17.70 53.55
CA ARG A 83 -11.37 16.75 52.86
C ARG A 83 -11.14 15.31 53.30
N CYS A 84 -9.88 14.94 53.58
CA CYS A 84 -9.43 13.61 53.93
C CYS A 84 -9.10 13.48 55.42
N ALA A 85 -9.63 14.35 56.26
CA ALA A 85 -9.43 14.27 57.72
C ALA A 85 -9.87 12.91 58.23
N GLY A 86 -8.97 12.22 58.93
CA GLY A 86 -9.21 10.86 59.45
C GLY A 86 -8.87 9.70 58.50
N ASN A 87 -8.46 9.96 57.26
CA ASN A 87 -8.03 8.93 56.35
C ASN A 87 -6.53 8.64 56.55
N GLU A 88 -6.18 7.38 56.84
CA GLU A 88 -4.81 6.95 57.12
C GLU A 88 -3.84 7.21 55.92
N ILE A 89 -4.30 7.14 54.67
CA ILE A 89 -3.49 7.40 53.48
C ILE A 89 -2.97 8.84 53.46
N TRP A 90 -3.77 9.80 53.99
CA TRP A 90 -3.49 11.23 53.97
C TRP A 90 -3.01 11.79 55.32
N LYS A 91 -2.69 10.90 56.26
CA LYS A 91 -2.21 11.29 57.58
C LYS A 91 -0.91 12.08 57.52
N GLY A 92 -0.89 13.24 58.16
CA GLY A 92 0.28 14.12 58.21
C GLY A 92 0.54 14.93 56.92
N ILE A 93 -0.43 15.02 56.01
CA ILE A 93 -0.29 15.79 54.77
C ILE A 93 0.02 17.29 55.02
N GLU A 94 -0.47 17.86 56.11
CA GLU A 94 -0.27 19.27 56.49
C GLU A 94 1.21 19.64 56.64
N GLY A 95 2.02 18.70 57.13
CA GLY A 95 3.45 18.90 57.35
C GLY A 95 4.34 18.67 56.11
N LEU A 96 3.77 18.19 54.97
CA LEU A 96 4.56 17.88 53.80
C LEU A 96 4.90 19.15 53.03
N ASP A 97 6.17 19.29 52.62
CA ASP A 97 6.54 20.26 51.62
C ASP A 97 6.04 19.84 50.22
N GLY A 98 6.02 20.78 49.27
CA GLY A 98 5.49 20.53 47.92
C GLY A 98 6.21 19.41 47.16
N ARG A 99 7.52 19.20 47.38
CA ARG A 99 8.29 18.14 46.70
C ARG A 99 7.94 16.77 47.26
N THR A 100 7.84 16.66 48.61
CA THR A 100 7.47 15.43 49.27
C THR A 100 6.02 15.07 49.00
N LEU A 101 5.12 16.07 48.92
CA LEU A 101 3.73 15.88 48.51
C LEU A 101 3.63 15.29 47.12
N LEU A 102 4.32 15.86 46.11
CA LEU A 102 4.34 15.34 44.77
C LEU A 102 5.00 13.96 44.64
N ALA A 103 6.09 13.71 45.39
CA ALA A 103 6.77 12.42 45.37
C ALA A 103 5.87 11.29 45.89
N ARG A 104 5.05 11.55 46.92
CA ARG A 104 4.16 10.55 47.53
C ARG A 104 2.82 10.41 46.79
N HIS A 105 2.21 11.52 46.41
CA HIS A 105 0.82 11.58 45.95
C HIS A 105 0.66 12.18 44.54
N GLY A 106 1.73 12.70 43.93
CA GLY A 106 1.72 13.35 42.61
C GLY A 106 1.99 12.42 41.44
N VAL A 107 2.01 11.10 41.65
CA VAL A 107 2.21 10.13 40.56
C VAL A 107 0.84 9.74 40.00
N TRP A 108 0.65 9.97 38.70
CA TRP A 108 -0.56 9.52 38.00
C TRP A 108 -0.60 7.99 37.91
N ARG A 109 -1.63 7.36 38.51
CA ARG A 109 -1.88 5.92 38.48
C ARG A 109 -3.27 5.58 37.93
N GLY A 110 -4.00 6.58 37.46
CA GLY A 110 -5.37 6.46 36.97
C GLY A 110 -6.35 7.33 37.78
N PRO A 111 -7.58 7.50 37.28
CA PRO A 111 -8.57 8.40 37.88
C PRO A 111 -9.19 7.87 39.19
N TYR A 112 -9.04 6.58 39.50
CA TYR A 112 -9.74 5.92 40.62
C TYR A 112 -8.81 5.59 41.79
N GLU A 113 -7.59 6.09 41.80
CA GLU A 113 -6.60 5.80 42.85
C GLU A 113 -6.67 6.87 43.93
N GLU A 114 -7.36 6.54 45.07
CA GLU A 114 -7.60 7.47 46.18
C GLU A 114 -6.32 8.03 46.82
N GLY A 115 -5.20 7.33 46.71
CA GLY A 115 -3.90 7.76 47.23
C GLY A 115 -3.19 8.83 46.39
N THR A 116 -3.79 9.35 45.33
CA THR A 116 -3.19 10.35 44.47
C THR A 116 -3.91 11.69 44.50
N LEU A 117 -3.18 12.78 44.27
CA LEU A 117 -3.74 14.14 44.12
C LEU A 117 -4.83 14.18 43.05
N PHE A 118 -4.68 13.36 42.03
CA PHE A 118 -5.55 13.36 40.84
C PHE A 118 -6.97 12.88 41.12
N PHE A 119 -7.14 11.98 42.09
CA PHE A 119 -8.46 11.49 42.51
C PHE A 119 -9.38 12.62 42.99
N TYR A 120 -8.81 13.58 43.71
CA TYR A 120 -9.56 14.71 44.27
C TYR A 120 -9.51 15.97 43.40
N LEU A 121 -8.78 15.94 42.28
CA LEU A 121 -8.53 17.12 41.46
C LEU A 121 -9.80 17.63 40.78
N ASP A 122 -10.73 16.75 40.41
CA ASP A 122 -12.03 17.16 39.85
C ASP A 122 -12.89 17.88 40.88
N GLU A 123 -12.92 17.37 42.14
CA GLU A 123 -13.64 18.01 43.24
C GLU A 123 -13.02 19.38 43.54
N TYR A 124 -11.69 19.45 43.67
CA TYR A 124 -10.97 20.70 43.87
C TYR A 124 -11.20 21.74 42.77
N ALA A 125 -11.20 21.30 41.54
CA ALA A 125 -11.40 22.18 40.39
C ALA A 125 -12.82 22.78 40.28
N LYS A 126 -13.82 22.15 40.92
CA LYS A 126 -15.17 22.74 41.01
C LYS A 126 -15.17 24.01 41.84
N ASP A 127 -14.38 24.01 42.94
CA ASP A 127 -14.28 25.15 43.84
C ASP A 127 -13.22 26.16 43.39
N GLN A 128 -12.12 25.67 42.81
CA GLN A 128 -10.96 26.47 42.40
C GLN A 128 -10.56 26.24 40.93
N PRO A 129 -11.43 26.54 39.94
CA PRO A 129 -11.16 26.27 38.53
C PRO A 129 -9.94 27.06 37.98
N LYS A 130 -9.66 28.25 38.55
CA LYS A 130 -8.50 29.07 38.16
C LYS A 130 -7.17 28.39 38.50
N ASP A 131 -7.12 27.62 39.57
CA ASP A 131 -5.92 26.93 40.00
C ASP A 131 -5.55 25.79 39.03
N LEU A 132 -6.55 25.02 38.61
CA LEU A 132 -6.32 23.99 37.60
C LEU A 132 -5.85 24.59 36.28
N LEU A 133 -6.50 25.67 35.83
CA LEU A 133 -6.07 26.39 34.62
C LEU A 133 -4.64 26.91 34.74
N ALA A 134 -4.22 27.38 35.94
CA ALA A 134 -2.84 27.81 36.21
C ALA A 134 -1.85 26.64 36.07
N VAL A 135 -2.18 25.45 36.61
CA VAL A 135 -1.34 24.25 36.44
C VAL A 135 -1.18 23.88 34.96
N LEU A 136 -2.29 23.83 34.21
CA LEU A 136 -2.27 23.49 32.78
C LEU A 136 -1.47 24.51 31.96
N SER A 137 -1.66 25.82 32.25
CA SER A 137 -0.95 26.91 31.55
C SER A 137 0.55 26.89 31.83
N VAL A 138 0.96 26.78 33.11
CA VAL A 138 2.38 26.70 33.48
C VAL A 138 3.04 25.45 32.89
N THR A 139 2.31 24.34 32.87
CA THR A 139 2.80 23.11 32.23
C THR A 139 3.02 23.30 30.73
N ARG A 140 2.04 23.87 30.01
CA ARG A 140 2.14 24.17 28.59
C ARG A 140 3.35 25.06 28.30
N ASP A 141 3.50 26.14 29.04
CA ASP A 141 4.56 27.12 28.81
C ASP A 141 5.95 26.50 29.08
N TRP A 142 6.04 25.66 30.11
CA TRP A 142 7.25 24.90 30.39
C TRP A 142 7.58 23.92 29.26
N LEU A 143 6.58 23.14 28.78
CA LEU A 143 6.75 22.21 27.67
C LEU A 143 7.16 22.94 26.38
N THR A 144 6.62 24.10 26.10
CA THR A 144 7.01 24.93 24.96
C THR A 144 8.50 25.23 24.98
N HIS A 145 9.05 25.64 26.15
CA HIS A 145 10.49 25.92 26.28
C HIS A 145 11.36 24.65 26.22
N ALA A 146 10.88 23.56 26.82
CA ALA A 146 11.61 22.29 26.87
C ALA A 146 11.71 21.65 25.48
N LEU A 147 10.63 21.67 24.70
CA LEU A 147 10.57 21.07 23.37
C LEU A 147 11.27 21.92 22.30
N HIS A 148 11.33 23.23 22.48
CA HIS A 148 11.96 24.12 21.49
C HIS A 148 13.44 23.78 21.21
N LYS A 149 14.14 23.18 22.17
CA LYS A 149 15.56 22.80 22.05
C LYS A 149 15.79 21.37 21.59
N GLN A 150 14.72 20.62 21.36
CA GLN A 150 14.82 19.20 21.06
C GLN A 150 14.17 18.92 19.70
N SER A 151 14.88 18.19 18.86
CA SER A 151 14.35 17.66 17.62
C SER A 151 14.13 16.16 17.78
N THR A 152 12.90 15.74 17.70
CA THR A 152 12.56 14.31 17.74
C THR A 152 12.89 13.60 16.44
N LEU A 153 13.00 12.28 16.50
CA LEU A 153 13.19 11.45 15.31
C LEU A 153 12.05 11.66 14.29
N VAL A 154 10.82 11.77 14.78
CA VAL A 154 9.63 12.02 13.94
C VAL A 154 9.75 13.36 13.21
N GLU A 155 10.14 14.42 13.92
CA GLU A 155 10.31 15.73 13.29
C GLU A 155 11.42 15.71 12.25
N LYS A 156 12.57 15.07 12.53
CA LYS A 156 13.66 14.92 11.56
C LYS A 156 13.21 14.22 10.30
N ASN A 157 12.46 13.13 10.44
CA ASN A 157 11.96 12.38 9.30
C ASN A 157 10.88 13.17 8.53
N ILE A 158 10.00 13.90 9.24
CA ILE A 158 9.02 14.80 8.61
C ILE A 158 9.73 15.94 7.89
N ASP A 159 10.82 16.49 8.46
CA ASP A 159 11.60 17.55 7.82
C ASP A 159 12.28 17.07 6.55
N ALA A 160 12.87 15.88 6.60
CA ALA A 160 13.45 15.24 5.43
C ALA A 160 12.37 15.03 4.35
N LEU A 161 11.21 14.49 4.74
CA LEU A 161 10.08 14.29 3.84
C LEU A 161 9.54 15.62 3.29
N ALA A 162 9.41 16.64 4.14
CA ALA A 162 8.94 17.97 3.76
C ALA A 162 9.90 18.66 2.79
N GLY A 163 11.19 18.49 2.96
CA GLY A 163 12.20 19.00 2.01
C GLY A 163 12.07 18.36 0.64
N LEU A 164 11.92 17.03 0.58
CA LEU A 164 11.73 16.27 -0.66
C LEU A 164 10.42 16.64 -1.38
N LEU A 165 9.34 16.73 -0.63
CA LEU A 165 8.00 16.97 -1.15
C LEU A 165 7.66 18.46 -1.25
N GLN A 166 8.57 19.34 -0.83
CA GLN A 166 8.36 20.80 -0.77
C GLN A 166 7.10 21.19 0.02
N LEU A 167 6.86 20.51 1.16
CA LEU A 167 5.70 20.78 2.00
C LEU A 167 5.84 22.13 2.71
N ASN A 168 4.71 22.84 2.82
CA ASN A 168 4.64 24.07 3.59
C ASN A 168 4.54 23.77 5.11
N LYS A 169 4.56 24.84 5.93
CA LYS A 169 4.53 24.70 7.39
C LYS A 169 3.25 24.04 7.91
N ALA A 170 2.09 24.35 7.29
CA ALA A 170 0.81 23.78 7.69
C ALA A 170 0.74 22.28 7.36
N GLU A 171 1.16 21.90 6.15
CA GLU A 171 1.21 20.51 5.72
C GLU A 171 2.14 19.67 6.61
N ARG A 172 3.30 20.22 6.95
CA ARG A 172 4.24 19.61 7.88
C ARG A 172 3.65 19.41 9.28
N ALA A 173 2.99 20.42 9.83
CA ALA A 173 2.35 20.33 11.14
C ALA A 173 1.22 19.30 11.15
N LEU A 174 0.40 19.24 10.09
CA LEU A 174 -0.65 18.26 9.94
C LEU A 174 -0.10 16.83 9.91
N LEU A 175 1.02 16.59 9.20
CA LEU A 175 1.68 15.29 9.22
C LEU A 175 2.22 14.92 10.61
N LEU A 176 2.82 15.89 11.31
CA LEU A 176 3.35 15.67 12.66
C LEU A 176 2.22 15.28 13.62
N TYR A 177 1.21 16.12 13.75
CA TYR A 177 0.13 15.89 14.70
C TYR A 177 -0.76 14.72 14.31
N GLY A 178 -1.01 14.49 13.02
CA GLY A 178 -1.72 13.31 12.53
C GLY A 178 -0.95 12.01 12.83
N THR A 179 0.38 12.03 12.70
CA THR A 179 1.25 10.89 13.05
C THR A 179 1.20 10.60 14.55
N LEU A 180 1.30 11.65 15.39
CA LEU A 180 1.17 11.51 16.84
C LEU A 180 -0.20 10.97 17.25
N ALA A 181 -1.27 11.48 16.66
CA ALA A 181 -2.64 11.03 16.93
C ALA A 181 -2.88 9.56 16.54
N ARG A 182 -2.26 9.11 15.46
CA ARG A 182 -2.32 7.68 15.06
C ARG A 182 -1.49 6.77 15.96
N TYR A 183 -0.34 7.24 16.40
CA TYR A 183 0.57 6.45 17.23
C TYR A 183 0.12 6.40 18.68
N GLN A 184 -0.34 7.53 19.25
CA GLN A 184 -0.70 7.65 20.66
C GLN A 184 -2.22 7.53 20.84
N ARG A 185 -2.66 6.40 21.41
CA ARG A 185 -4.08 6.08 21.59
C ARG A 185 -4.82 7.11 22.43
N ASP A 186 -4.22 7.54 23.56
CA ASP A 186 -4.85 8.49 24.48
C ASP A 186 -5.02 9.87 23.82
N LEU A 187 -4.06 10.31 23.00
CA LEU A 187 -4.20 11.52 22.21
C LEU A 187 -5.39 11.42 21.24
N ARG A 188 -5.48 10.30 20.51
CA ARG A 188 -6.60 10.10 19.57
C ARG A 188 -7.95 10.11 20.26
N SER A 189 -8.06 9.40 21.39
CA SER A 189 -9.30 9.35 22.17
C SER A 189 -9.70 10.73 22.66
N LEU A 190 -8.74 11.54 23.09
CA LEU A 190 -9.00 12.90 23.56
C LEU A 190 -9.39 13.84 22.42
N LEU A 191 -8.80 13.71 21.23
CA LEU A 191 -9.17 14.53 20.05
C LEU A 191 -10.63 14.31 19.61
N VAL A 192 -11.21 13.12 19.85
CA VAL A 192 -12.63 12.84 19.64
C VAL A 192 -13.53 13.66 20.58
N GLU A 193 -13.06 13.97 21.78
CA GLU A 193 -13.78 14.78 22.75
C GLU A 193 -13.77 16.28 22.42
N PHE A 194 -12.81 16.75 21.62
CA PHE A 194 -12.77 18.13 21.13
C PHE A 194 -13.79 18.34 20.01
N LYS A 195 -15.06 18.49 20.39
CA LYS A 195 -16.15 18.73 19.45
C LYS A 195 -16.06 20.10 18.79
N VAL A 196 -16.37 20.15 17.52
CA VAL A 196 -16.39 21.35 16.70
C VAL A 196 -17.72 21.46 15.97
N ASN A 197 -18.15 22.70 15.69
CA ASN A 197 -19.44 22.96 15.04
C ASN A 197 -19.30 22.98 13.50
N ASN A 198 -18.10 23.24 12.99
CA ASN A 198 -17.84 23.37 11.56
C ASN A 198 -16.33 23.24 11.26
N ALA A 199 -16.01 23.07 9.98
CA ALA A 199 -14.64 22.96 9.50
C ALA A 199 -13.74 24.17 9.81
N PRO A 200 -14.18 25.43 9.62
CA PRO A 200 -13.39 26.60 9.98
C PRO A 200 -12.96 26.63 11.45
N GLU A 201 -13.83 26.21 12.37
CA GLU A 201 -13.49 26.12 13.79
C GLU A 201 -12.42 25.05 14.05
N ALA A 202 -12.54 23.91 13.40
CA ALA A 202 -11.53 22.84 13.46
C ALA A 202 -10.19 23.30 12.88
N TYR A 203 -10.20 23.98 11.74
CA TYR A 203 -8.98 24.51 11.11
C TYR A 203 -8.29 25.55 12.01
N ALA A 204 -9.07 26.44 12.63
CA ALA A 204 -8.53 27.43 13.57
C ALA A 204 -7.88 26.77 14.79
N ALA A 205 -8.48 25.71 15.34
CA ALA A 205 -7.92 25.00 16.47
C ALA A 205 -6.56 24.35 16.14
N ILE A 206 -6.45 23.71 14.99
CA ILE A 206 -5.19 23.09 14.53
C ILE A 206 -4.16 24.15 14.16
N ALA A 207 -4.57 25.21 13.46
CA ALA A 207 -3.70 26.31 13.06
C ALA A 207 -2.99 26.96 14.24
N GLU A 208 -3.69 27.10 15.36
CA GLU A 208 -3.15 27.69 16.56
C GLU A 208 -2.07 26.82 17.22
N VAL A 209 -2.28 25.50 17.28
CA VAL A 209 -1.26 24.58 17.78
C VAL A 209 -0.05 24.55 16.85
N ALA A 210 -0.28 24.60 15.55
CA ALA A 210 0.75 24.57 14.52
C ALA A 210 1.51 25.91 14.39
N GLY A 211 0.97 27.00 14.92
CA GLY A 211 1.54 28.34 14.76
C GLY A 211 1.50 28.84 13.30
N VAL A 212 0.43 28.50 12.57
CA VAL A 212 0.21 28.85 11.15
C VAL A 212 -1.16 29.51 10.97
N PRO A 213 -1.43 30.20 9.84
CA PRO A 213 -2.75 30.72 9.53
C PRO A 213 -3.79 29.60 9.34
N ALA A 214 -5.04 29.83 9.77
CA ALA A 214 -6.12 28.87 9.60
C ALA A 214 -6.46 28.61 8.11
N SER A 215 -6.25 29.61 7.25
CA SER A 215 -6.36 29.47 5.80
C SER A 215 -5.44 28.39 5.24
N ASP A 216 -4.21 28.33 5.72
CA ASP A 216 -3.19 27.39 5.23
C ASP A 216 -3.55 25.96 5.64
N VAL A 217 -4.14 25.78 6.84
CA VAL A 217 -4.66 24.49 7.30
C VAL A 217 -5.85 24.06 6.43
N GLY A 218 -6.78 24.98 6.17
CA GLY A 218 -7.93 24.71 5.31
C GLY A 218 -7.53 24.34 3.88
N GLU A 219 -6.53 25.04 3.32
CA GLU A 219 -6.01 24.71 1.99
C GLU A 219 -5.33 23.34 1.96
N ALA A 220 -4.53 23.00 2.98
CA ALA A 220 -3.85 21.72 3.09
C ALA A 220 -4.81 20.52 3.28
N LEU A 221 -5.98 20.77 3.89
CA LEU A 221 -7.02 19.77 4.14
C LEU A 221 -8.16 19.78 3.09
N ARG A 222 -8.11 20.66 2.12
CA ARG A 222 -9.10 20.73 1.06
C ARG A 222 -9.09 19.47 0.20
N ALA A 223 -10.27 19.06 -0.27
CA ALA A 223 -10.39 17.97 -1.26
C ALA A 223 -9.55 18.28 -2.51
N GLY A 224 -8.73 17.32 -2.95
CA GLY A 224 -7.77 17.50 -4.03
C GLY A 224 -6.50 18.26 -3.62
N SER A 225 -6.26 18.48 -2.32
CA SER A 225 -5.03 19.08 -1.81
C SER A 225 -3.80 18.24 -2.17
N ARG A 226 -2.61 18.84 -2.04
CA ARG A 226 -1.36 18.13 -2.31
C ARG A 226 -1.15 16.93 -1.41
N LEU A 227 -1.45 17.03 -0.11
CA LEU A 227 -1.31 15.92 0.85
C LEU A 227 -2.22 14.74 0.50
N GLU A 228 -3.45 15.01 0.05
CA GLU A 228 -4.36 13.97 -0.40
C GLU A 228 -3.90 13.35 -1.72
N ARG A 229 -3.52 14.19 -2.70
CA ARG A 229 -3.02 13.71 -4.01
C ARG A 229 -1.77 12.84 -3.88
N ILE A 230 -0.87 13.15 -2.94
CA ILE A 230 0.33 12.36 -2.66
C ILE A 230 -0.02 11.11 -1.81
N GLY A 231 -1.22 11.02 -1.27
CA GLY A 231 -1.66 9.89 -0.44
C GLY A 231 -1.09 9.89 0.98
N LEU A 232 -0.61 11.04 1.47
CA LEU A 232 -0.12 11.20 2.84
C LEU A 232 -1.26 11.36 3.85
N ILE A 233 -2.40 11.88 3.40
CA ILE A 233 -3.65 11.99 4.16
C ILE A 233 -4.72 11.14 3.47
N GLU A 234 -5.46 10.40 4.27
CA GLU A 234 -6.56 9.57 3.79
C GLU A 234 -7.86 10.35 3.79
N ASN A 235 -8.72 10.06 2.81
CA ASN A 235 -10.09 10.55 2.60
C ASN A 235 -10.53 11.58 3.63
N LEU A 236 -10.40 12.84 3.27
CA LEU A 236 -10.97 13.91 4.06
C LEU A 236 -12.49 13.75 4.08
N ILE A 237 -13.05 13.79 5.26
CA ILE A 237 -14.49 13.86 5.43
C ILE A 237 -14.94 15.18 4.78
N SER A 238 -16.07 15.15 4.08
CA SER A 238 -16.69 16.37 3.57
C SER A 238 -16.72 17.42 4.68
N GLU A 239 -16.40 18.67 4.37
CA GLU A 239 -16.37 19.78 5.33
C GLU A 239 -17.66 19.89 6.19
N HIS A 240 -18.77 19.36 5.67
CA HIS A 240 -20.07 19.33 6.35
C HIS A 240 -20.17 18.23 7.43
N ASN A 241 -19.25 17.28 7.45
CA ASN A 241 -19.29 16.10 8.34
C ASN A 241 -18.18 16.10 9.41
N ILE A 242 -17.46 17.21 9.58
CA ILE A 242 -16.43 17.31 10.63
C ILE A 242 -17.14 17.58 11.95
N THR A 243 -17.01 16.65 12.88
CA THR A 243 -17.65 16.71 14.21
C THR A 243 -16.67 16.86 15.36
N ASP A 244 -15.41 16.51 15.14
CA ASP A 244 -14.34 16.59 16.12
C ASP A 244 -12.95 16.72 15.47
N LEU A 245 -11.91 16.94 16.28
CA LEU A 245 -10.56 17.17 15.76
C LEU A 245 -9.89 15.89 15.27
N ALA A 246 -10.32 14.70 15.70
CA ALA A 246 -9.77 13.43 15.21
C ALA A 246 -10.11 13.22 13.73
N ASP A 247 -11.19 13.82 13.24
CA ASP A 247 -11.57 13.76 11.83
C ASP A 247 -10.55 14.42 10.90
N LEU A 248 -9.77 15.38 11.39
CA LEU A 248 -8.73 16.07 10.63
C LEU A 248 -7.36 15.38 10.69
N MET A 249 -7.15 14.46 11.65
CA MET A 249 -5.86 13.83 11.90
C MET A 249 -5.67 12.52 11.13
N LYS A 250 -6.23 12.41 9.92
CA LYS A 250 -6.23 11.18 9.11
C LYS A 250 -5.01 11.07 8.20
N VAL A 251 -3.83 10.96 8.79
CA VAL A 251 -2.65 10.55 8.03
C VAL A 251 -2.72 9.06 7.64
N SER A 252 -2.07 8.69 6.54
CA SER A 252 -2.01 7.30 6.09
C SER A 252 -1.46 6.37 7.18
N GLU A 253 -2.06 5.19 7.34
CA GLU A 253 -1.64 4.19 8.35
C GLU A 253 -0.19 3.75 8.20
N LYS A 254 0.35 3.84 7.01
CA LYS A 254 1.75 3.49 6.71
C LYS A 254 2.76 4.51 7.21
N LEU A 255 2.35 5.77 7.42
CA LEU A 255 3.27 6.85 7.77
C LEU A 255 3.84 6.74 9.20
N PRO A 256 3.07 6.50 10.26
CA PRO A 256 3.62 6.48 11.62
C PRO A 256 4.77 5.48 11.80
N PRO A 257 4.67 4.21 11.36
CA PRO A 257 5.79 3.27 11.47
C PRO A 257 7.05 3.73 10.70
N VAL A 258 6.86 4.41 9.58
CA VAL A 258 7.96 4.95 8.77
C VAL A 258 8.60 6.14 9.46
N LEU A 259 7.80 7.11 9.90
CA LEU A 259 8.30 8.35 10.49
C LEU A 259 8.93 8.14 11.88
N MET A 260 8.63 7.03 12.56
CA MET A 260 9.19 6.69 13.87
C MET A 260 10.43 5.80 13.80
N ARG A 261 10.89 5.44 12.60
CA ARG A 261 12.09 4.63 12.40
C ARG A 261 13.32 5.51 12.22
N GLU A 262 14.47 5.05 12.72
CA GLU A 262 15.77 5.69 12.48
C GLU A 262 16.28 5.34 11.07
N TYR A 263 16.73 6.35 10.32
CA TYR A 263 17.33 6.24 9.00
C TYR A 263 18.73 6.84 9.03
N ARG A 264 19.68 6.22 8.33
CA ARG A 264 21.06 6.69 8.23
C ARG A 264 21.14 7.99 7.43
N ASP A 265 20.35 8.04 6.37
CA ASP A 265 20.29 9.18 5.45
C ASP A 265 18.91 9.27 4.78
N GLN A 266 18.75 10.31 3.98
CA GLN A 266 17.53 10.59 3.25
C GLN A 266 17.22 9.53 2.19
N SER A 267 18.25 8.88 1.62
CA SER A 267 18.08 7.84 0.59
C SER A 267 17.46 6.59 1.19
N GLU A 268 17.82 6.24 2.44
CA GLU A 268 17.22 5.12 3.16
C GLU A 268 15.74 5.39 3.51
N LEU A 269 15.39 6.64 3.83
CA LEU A 269 13.99 7.04 4.01
C LEU A 269 13.23 6.94 2.68
N MET A 270 13.83 7.40 1.58
CA MET A 270 13.23 7.28 0.24
C MET A 270 13.02 5.82 -0.17
N ALA A 271 13.97 4.93 0.13
CA ALA A 271 13.89 3.51 -0.18
C ALA A 271 12.70 2.78 0.51
N VAL A 272 12.06 3.43 1.48
CA VAL A 272 10.80 2.92 2.08
C VAL A 272 9.62 3.10 1.13
N PHE A 273 9.67 4.12 0.28
CA PHE A 273 8.60 4.46 -0.66
C PHE A 273 8.92 4.05 -2.10
N THR A 274 10.19 3.70 -2.37
CA THR A 274 10.69 3.33 -3.69
C THR A 274 11.60 2.13 -3.57
N ARG A 275 11.25 1.02 -4.22
CA ARG A 275 12.07 -0.18 -4.25
C ARG A 275 12.92 -0.18 -5.52
N PRO A 276 14.27 -0.15 -5.42
CA PRO A 276 15.11 -0.35 -6.58
C PRO A 276 14.84 -1.71 -7.21
N SER A 277 14.63 -1.74 -8.52
CA SER A 277 14.47 -2.99 -9.25
C SER A 277 15.82 -3.71 -9.38
N ALA A 278 15.79 -5.02 -9.25
CA ALA A 278 16.97 -5.82 -9.51
C ALA A 278 17.38 -5.68 -10.99
N LYS A 279 18.67 -5.54 -11.24
CA LYS A 279 19.20 -5.47 -12.62
C LYS A 279 18.93 -6.79 -13.34
N SER A 280 18.52 -6.68 -14.59
CA SER A 280 18.35 -7.84 -15.46
C SER A 280 19.72 -8.36 -15.90
N THR A 281 19.84 -9.68 -16.01
CA THR A 281 20.98 -10.36 -16.65
C THR A 281 20.80 -10.46 -18.16
N LEU A 282 19.59 -10.15 -18.66
CA LEU A 282 19.27 -10.15 -20.08
C LEU A 282 19.69 -8.82 -20.72
N THR A 283 19.89 -8.85 -22.03
CA THR A 283 20.28 -7.71 -22.84
C THR A 283 19.25 -7.44 -23.94
N PRO A 284 19.28 -6.29 -24.64
CA PRO A 284 18.35 -6.02 -25.75
C PRO A 284 18.38 -7.10 -26.84
N GLU A 285 19.53 -7.76 -27.05
CA GLU A 285 19.70 -8.83 -28.05
C GLU A 285 18.88 -10.08 -27.73
N ASP A 286 18.60 -10.32 -26.44
CA ASP A 286 17.75 -11.44 -25.99
C ASP A 286 16.28 -11.23 -26.40
N PHE A 287 15.92 -9.98 -26.74
CA PHE A 287 14.61 -9.60 -27.26
C PHE A 287 14.65 -9.29 -28.77
N SER A 288 15.49 -9.99 -29.52
CA SER A 288 15.66 -9.81 -30.99
C SER A 288 14.35 -9.88 -31.77
N PHE A 289 13.38 -10.65 -31.28
CA PHE A 289 12.03 -10.74 -31.86
C PHE A 289 11.17 -9.48 -31.67
N ALA A 290 11.58 -8.57 -30.80
CA ALA A 290 10.98 -7.25 -30.56
C ALA A 290 12.05 -6.15 -30.61
N ALA A 291 13.10 -6.31 -31.43
CA ALA A 291 14.27 -5.43 -31.46
C ALA A 291 13.91 -3.98 -31.82
N GLU A 292 13.03 -3.79 -32.78
CA GLU A 292 12.58 -2.48 -33.23
C GLU A 292 11.82 -1.74 -32.09
N ASP A 293 10.85 -2.41 -31.45
CA ASP A 293 10.12 -1.88 -30.32
C ASP A 293 11.04 -1.59 -29.14
N THR A 294 11.97 -2.51 -28.83
CA THR A 294 12.96 -2.34 -27.77
C THR A 294 13.82 -1.10 -27.99
N HIS A 295 14.29 -0.88 -29.22
CA HIS A 295 15.07 0.30 -29.60
C HIS A 295 14.25 1.59 -29.45
N MET A 296 12.99 1.58 -29.92
CA MET A 296 12.09 2.72 -29.77
C MET A 296 11.82 3.06 -28.31
N LEU A 297 11.59 2.05 -27.46
CA LEU A 297 11.37 2.25 -26.02
C LEU A 297 12.58 2.85 -25.32
N VAL A 298 13.79 2.36 -25.62
CA VAL A 298 15.04 2.93 -25.09
C VAL A 298 15.17 4.40 -25.49
N THR A 299 14.89 4.72 -26.74
CA THR A 299 14.95 6.09 -27.25
C THR A 299 13.91 6.99 -26.61
N LEU A 300 12.66 6.50 -26.46
CA LEU A 300 11.57 7.21 -25.80
C LEU A 300 11.91 7.55 -24.35
N LEU A 301 12.38 6.56 -23.58
CA LEU A 301 12.71 6.78 -22.15
C LEU A 301 13.87 7.76 -21.97
N ARG A 302 14.92 7.68 -22.80
CA ARG A 302 16.03 8.65 -22.80
C ARG A 302 15.53 10.07 -23.09
N ALA A 303 14.71 10.22 -24.12
CA ALA A 303 14.17 11.51 -24.51
C ALA A 303 13.23 12.09 -23.43
N ALA A 304 12.39 11.25 -22.85
CA ALA A 304 11.47 11.64 -21.79
C ALA A 304 12.20 12.22 -20.56
N VAL A 305 13.25 11.53 -20.10
CA VAL A 305 14.04 11.99 -18.96
C VAL A 305 14.85 13.23 -19.31
N ALA A 306 15.52 13.26 -20.46
CA ALA A 306 16.34 14.40 -20.89
C ALA A 306 15.52 15.70 -21.05
N ARG A 307 14.29 15.59 -21.55
CA ARG A 307 13.36 16.72 -21.76
C ARG A 307 12.48 17.01 -20.55
N LYS A 308 12.50 16.14 -19.53
CA LYS A 308 11.58 16.17 -18.37
C LYS A 308 10.12 16.17 -18.84
N GLU A 309 9.82 15.36 -19.84
CA GLU A 309 8.49 15.28 -20.45
C GLU A 309 7.51 14.60 -19.48
N PRO A 310 6.43 15.24 -19.09
CA PRO A 310 5.43 14.62 -18.22
C PRO A 310 4.53 13.66 -19.02
N GLY A 311 3.87 12.73 -18.31
CA GLY A 311 2.85 11.88 -18.91
C GLY A 311 3.40 10.72 -19.75
N VAL A 312 4.69 10.41 -19.68
CA VAL A 312 5.27 9.31 -20.46
C VAL A 312 4.99 7.98 -19.76
N ASN A 313 4.04 7.23 -20.29
CA ASN A 313 3.62 5.91 -19.81
C ASN A 313 3.71 4.90 -20.93
N VAL A 314 4.32 3.75 -20.68
CA VAL A 314 4.45 2.63 -21.61
C VAL A 314 3.66 1.45 -21.09
N LEU A 315 2.83 0.82 -21.88
CA LEU A 315 2.08 -0.38 -21.53
C LEU A 315 2.68 -1.62 -22.19
N LEU A 316 3.20 -2.54 -21.39
CA LEU A 316 3.67 -3.85 -21.81
C LEU A 316 2.60 -4.88 -21.44
N TYR A 317 2.05 -5.59 -22.41
CA TYR A 317 0.97 -6.55 -22.15
C TYR A 317 1.18 -7.87 -22.92
N GLY A 318 0.43 -8.89 -22.58
CA GLY A 318 0.48 -10.20 -23.21
C GLY A 318 0.48 -11.36 -22.20
N PRO A 319 0.57 -12.60 -22.64
CA PRO A 319 0.47 -13.78 -21.78
C PRO A 319 1.49 -13.77 -20.63
N PRO A 320 1.20 -14.40 -19.49
CA PRO A 320 2.14 -14.51 -18.39
C PRO A 320 3.40 -15.28 -18.82
N GLY A 321 4.56 -14.92 -18.26
CA GLY A 321 5.84 -15.60 -18.49
C GLY A 321 6.54 -15.26 -19.81
N THR A 322 6.03 -14.32 -20.60
CA THR A 322 6.67 -13.89 -21.87
C THR A 322 7.88 -12.97 -21.70
N GLY A 323 8.17 -12.53 -20.47
CA GLY A 323 9.34 -11.69 -20.16
C GLY A 323 9.06 -10.18 -20.14
N LYS A 324 7.80 -9.73 -19.99
CA LYS A 324 7.42 -8.31 -19.94
C LYS A 324 8.19 -7.52 -18.90
N THR A 325 8.22 -8.03 -17.67
CA THR A 325 8.94 -7.41 -16.55
C THR A 325 10.44 -7.36 -16.80
N GLU A 326 11.01 -8.42 -17.37
CA GLU A 326 12.43 -8.44 -17.75
C GLU A 326 12.72 -7.46 -18.90
N LEU A 327 11.84 -7.36 -19.91
CA LEU A 327 11.98 -6.36 -20.95
C LEU A 327 11.96 -4.94 -20.40
N ALA A 328 11.07 -4.64 -19.45
CA ALA A 328 11.03 -3.34 -18.78
C ALA A 328 12.37 -3.01 -18.11
N LYS A 329 12.98 -3.98 -17.41
CA LYS A 329 14.30 -3.84 -16.78
C LYS A 329 15.39 -3.60 -17.83
N VAL A 330 15.41 -4.40 -18.89
CA VAL A 330 16.40 -4.30 -19.98
C VAL A 330 16.31 -2.94 -20.67
N VAL A 331 15.11 -2.47 -20.99
CA VAL A 331 14.89 -1.17 -21.64
C VAL A 331 15.34 -0.02 -20.76
N ALA A 332 14.98 -0.03 -19.45
CA ALA A 332 15.42 0.98 -18.50
C ALA A 332 16.95 0.99 -18.36
N GLN A 333 17.55 -0.18 -18.23
CA GLN A 333 19.00 -0.36 -18.11
C GLN A 333 19.75 0.11 -19.36
N ALA A 334 19.25 -0.25 -20.55
CA ALA A 334 19.81 0.21 -21.84
C ALA A 334 19.61 1.72 -22.06
N ALA A 335 18.57 2.30 -21.48
CA ALA A 335 18.37 3.75 -21.47
C ALA A 335 19.30 4.48 -20.48
N GLY A 336 20.01 3.78 -19.61
CA GLY A 336 20.88 4.36 -18.56
C GLY A 336 20.07 4.90 -17.38
N LEU A 337 18.89 4.30 -17.11
CA LEU A 337 17.98 4.72 -16.04
C LEU A 337 17.99 3.73 -14.88
N ASP A 338 17.88 4.27 -13.67
CA ASP A 338 17.60 3.51 -12.47
C ASP A 338 16.11 3.20 -12.41
N LEU A 339 15.77 1.91 -12.44
CA LEU A 339 14.39 1.45 -12.39
C LEU A 339 13.97 1.19 -10.96
N PHE A 340 12.83 1.74 -10.57
CA PHE A 340 12.22 1.53 -9.27
C PHE A 340 10.88 0.83 -9.42
N GLU A 341 10.61 -0.17 -8.58
CA GLU A 341 9.36 -0.92 -8.58
C GLU A 341 8.35 -0.28 -7.62
N VAL A 342 7.10 -0.17 -8.05
CA VAL A 342 5.99 0.17 -7.17
C VAL A 342 5.66 -1.03 -6.30
N GLU A 343 5.61 -0.84 -4.98
CA GLU A 343 5.37 -1.93 -4.04
C GLU A 343 4.03 -2.63 -4.28
N TYR A 344 4.04 -3.95 -4.18
CA TYR A 344 2.86 -4.82 -4.29
C TYR A 344 2.47 -5.51 -2.98
N ALA A 345 3.36 -5.49 -1.99
CA ALA A 345 3.15 -6.07 -0.66
C ALA A 345 3.63 -5.11 0.42
N ASP A 346 3.05 -5.22 1.60
CA ASP A 346 3.54 -4.55 2.79
C ASP A 346 4.77 -5.27 3.37
N ARG A 347 5.32 -4.76 4.48
CA ARG A 347 6.51 -5.34 5.13
C ARG A 347 6.27 -6.72 5.74
N ASP A 348 5.03 -7.02 6.05
CA ASP A 348 4.61 -8.30 6.62
C ASP A 348 4.29 -9.32 5.51
N GLY A 349 4.44 -8.91 4.23
CA GLY A 349 4.20 -9.74 3.06
C GLY A 349 2.74 -9.82 2.64
N ASN A 350 1.84 -9.02 3.23
CA ASN A 350 0.44 -8.98 2.81
C ASN A 350 0.30 -8.18 1.52
N SER A 351 -0.55 -8.63 0.62
CA SER A 351 -0.84 -7.93 -0.63
C SER A 351 -1.44 -6.55 -0.36
N LEU A 352 -0.91 -5.53 -1.02
CA LEU A 352 -1.45 -4.18 -0.97
C LEU A 352 -2.73 -4.10 -1.80
N SER A 353 -3.73 -3.36 -1.31
CA SER A 353 -4.91 -3.05 -2.12
C SER A 353 -4.54 -2.22 -3.35
N GLY A 354 -5.33 -2.29 -4.41
CA GLY A 354 -5.10 -1.48 -5.61
C GLY A 354 -4.99 0.02 -5.30
N ARG A 355 -5.76 0.52 -4.32
CA ARG A 355 -5.66 1.90 -3.83
C ARG A 355 -4.30 2.20 -3.20
N ASP A 356 -3.77 1.30 -2.39
CA ASP A 356 -2.50 1.50 -1.70
C ASP A 356 -1.32 1.40 -2.66
N ARG A 357 -1.37 0.48 -3.62
CA ARG A 357 -0.40 0.38 -4.72
C ARG A 357 -0.36 1.68 -5.54
N TYR A 358 -1.53 2.23 -5.80
CA TYR A 358 -1.64 3.49 -6.53
C TYR A 358 -1.08 4.68 -5.74
N ARG A 359 -1.32 4.74 -4.42
CA ARG A 359 -0.68 5.71 -3.53
C ARG A 359 0.83 5.56 -3.52
N SER A 360 1.33 4.32 -3.49
CA SER A 360 2.77 4.05 -3.59
C SER A 360 3.36 4.58 -4.90
N LEU A 361 2.65 4.44 -6.02
CA LEU A 361 3.05 5.05 -7.30
C LEU A 361 3.13 6.58 -7.20
N GLN A 362 2.11 7.24 -6.62
CA GLN A 362 2.11 8.70 -6.48
C GLN A 362 3.25 9.20 -5.61
N ILE A 363 3.48 8.55 -4.50
CA ILE A 363 4.60 8.86 -3.61
C ILE A 363 5.93 8.69 -4.37
N ALA A 364 6.13 7.56 -5.05
CA ALA A 364 7.32 7.30 -5.85
C ALA A 364 7.52 8.37 -6.95
N GLN A 365 6.46 8.77 -7.66
CA GLN A 365 6.50 9.83 -8.66
C GLN A 365 7.00 11.16 -8.09
N VAL A 366 6.54 11.52 -6.91
CA VAL A 366 6.94 12.79 -6.28
C VAL A 366 8.38 12.71 -5.77
N PHE A 367 8.79 11.60 -5.15
CA PHE A 367 10.15 11.41 -4.67
C PHE A 367 11.18 11.38 -5.78
N LEU A 368 10.85 10.75 -6.90
CA LEU A 368 11.77 10.58 -8.01
C LEU A 368 11.72 11.73 -9.03
N LYS A 369 10.78 12.69 -8.88
CA LYS A 369 10.66 13.87 -9.76
C LYS A 369 11.95 14.68 -9.90
N GLY A 370 12.79 14.71 -8.85
CA GLY A 370 14.08 15.39 -8.86
C GLY A 370 15.23 14.54 -9.41
N SER A 371 15.03 13.26 -9.63
CA SER A 371 16.06 12.35 -10.14
C SER A 371 16.20 12.51 -11.66
N ALA A 372 17.45 12.73 -12.09
CA ALA A 372 17.76 12.88 -13.51
C ALA A 372 17.81 11.54 -14.27
N GLN A 373 17.67 10.40 -13.61
CA GLN A 373 17.90 9.08 -14.20
C GLN A 373 16.92 8.02 -13.67
N ALA A 374 15.72 8.40 -13.23
CA ALA A 374 14.76 7.46 -12.69
C ALA A 374 13.67 7.07 -13.69
N ALA A 375 13.25 5.80 -13.66
CA ALA A 375 12.04 5.29 -14.26
C ALA A 375 11.29 4.41 -13.25
N LEU A 376 9.98 4.27 -13.41
CA LEU A 376 9.14 3.43 -12.55
C LEU A 376 8.65 2.19 -13.29
N LEU A 377 8.58 1.09 -12.58
CA LEU A 377 7.94 -0.15 -13.02
C LEU A 377 6.70 -0.40 -12.15
N PHE A 378 5.55 -0.47 -12.80
CA PHE A 378 4.30 -0.85 -12.18
C PHE A 378 3.85 -2.19 -12.76
N ASP A 379 4.21 -3.26 -12.08
CA ASP A 379 3.89 -4.63 -12.50
C ASP A 379 2.55 -5.10 -11.95
N GLU A 380 1.91 -6.07 -12.60
CA GLU A 380 0.63 -6.66 -12.20
C GLU A 380 -0.46 -5.60 -11.96
N VAL A 381 -0.64 -4.72 -12.95
CA VAL A 381 -1.59 -3.59 -12.81
C VAL A 381 -3.06 -4.03 -12.78
N GLU A 382 -3.35 -5.30 -12.95
CA GLU A 382 -4.67 -5.90 -12.85
C GLU A 382 -5.36 -5.56 -11.52
N ASP A 383 -4.59 -5.49 -10.45
CA ASP A 383 -5.10 -5.19 -9.10
C ASP A 383 -5.57 -3.74 -8.95
N VAL A 384 -5.09 -2.86 -9.81
CA VAL A 384 -5.41 -1.42 -9.79
C VAL A 384 -6.61 -1.08 -10.66
N PHE A 385 -6.76 -1.79 -11.77
CA PHE A 385 -7.89 -1.66 -12.67
C PHE A 385 -8.87 -2.80 -12.41
N PRO A 386 -9.96 -2.56 -11.66
CA PRO A 386 -10.95 -3.60 -11.40
C PRO A 386 -11.51 -4.14 -12.72
N PRO A 387 -11.81 -5.44 -12.78
CA PRO A 387 -12.37 -6.05 -13.98
C PRO A 387 -13.65 -5.33 -14.38
N ILE A 388 -13.78 -5.00 -15.65
CA ILE A 388 -15.01 -4.50 -16.24
C ILE A 388 -15.96 -5.71 -16.26
N SER A 389 -16.72 -5.94 -15.18
CA SER A 389 -17.73 -6.97 -15.21
C SER A 389 -18.81 -6.53 -16.19
N THR A 390 -19.07 -7.37 -17.19
CA THR A 390 -20.12 -7.14 -18.20
C THR A 390 -21.49 -6.95 -17.53
N GLU A 391 -21.71 -7.56 -16.38
CA GLU A 391 -22.90 -7.40 -15.55
C GLU A 391 -22.98 -6.02 -14.87
N ALA A 392 -21.87 -5.50 -14.33
CA ALA A 392 -21.84 -4.15 -13.75
C ALA A 392 -22.02 -3.07 -14.82
N ALA A 393 -21.47 -3.26 -16.02
CA ALA A 393 -21.69 -2.35 -17.15
C ALA A 393 -23.15 -2.37 -17.63
N GLN A 394 -23.80 -3.52 -17.65
CA GLN A 394 -25.23 -3.64 -17.98
C GLN A 394 -26.14 -3.11 -16.88
N PHE A 395 -25.75 -3.23 -15.61
CA PHE A 395 -26.48 -2.67 -14.47
C PHE A 395 -26.39 -1.15 -14.43
N MET A 396 -25.20 -0.57 -14.71
CA MET A 396 -25.01 0.88 -14.81
C MET A 396 -25.74 1.51 -15.99
N ALA A 397 -25.91 0.79 -17.08
CA ALA A 397 -26.70 1.26 -18.23
C ALA A 397 -28.22 1.28 -17.97
N ARG A 398 -28.69 0.62 -16.91
CA ARG A 398 -30.11 0.52 -16.54
C ARG A 398 -30.53 1.35 -15.33
N ALA A 399 -29.58 1.91 -14.57
CA ALA A 399 -29.87 2.65 -13.35
C ALA A 399 -29.47 4.12 -13.50
N ASP A 400 -30.46 5.00 -13.58
CA ASP A 400 -30.30 6.46 -13.41
C ASP A 400 -29.93 6.87 -11.96
N GLN A 401 -29.58 5.90 -11.10
CA GLN A 401 -29.13 6.11 -9.73
C GLN A 401 -27.74 5.52 -9.57
N VAL A 402 -26.77 6.39 -9.31
CA VAL A 402 -25.36 6.05 -9.07
C VAL A 402 -25.26 5.25 -7.77
N PRO A 403 -25.02 3.93 -7.81
CA PRO A 403 -24.68 3.19 -6.60
C PRO A 403 -23.28 3.58 -6.17
N SER A 404 -23.08 3.80 -4.87
CA SER A 404 -21.74 4.00 -4.31
C SER A 404 -20.84 2.82 -4.70
N PRO A 405 -19.64 3.05 -5.23
CA PRO A 405 -18.74 1.97 -5.63
C PRO A 405 -18.35 1.11 -4.43
N PRO A 406 -18.15 -0.20 -4.60
CA PRO A 406 -17.74 -1.08 -3.52
C PRO A 406 -16.45 -0.59 -2.89
N SER A 407 -16.38 -0.67 -1.56
CA SER A 407 -15.22 -0.26 -0.76
C SER A 407 -13.94 -0.94 -1.25
N GLY A 408 -13.08 -0.20 -1.96
CA GLY A 408 -11.81 -0.71 -2.49
C GLY A 408 -11.53 -0.37 -3.96
N SER A 409 -12.54 0.00 -4.76
CA SER A 409 -12.29 0.48 -6.11
C SER A 409 -11.78 1.92 -6.08
N VAL A 410 -10.80 2.23 -6.93
CA VAL A 410 -10.34 3.61 -7.15
C VAL A 410 -11.50 4.38 -7.77
N SER A 411 -12.24 5.10 -6.94
CA SER A 411 -13.38 5.90 -7.36
C SER A 411 -12.86 7.14 -8.08
N GLY A 412 -12.90 7.08 -9.42
CA GLY A 412 -12.66 8.27 -10.21
C GLY A 412 -11.82 8.04 -11.46
N LYS A 413 -12.48 7.76 -12.59
CA LYS A 413 -11.83 7.76 -13.92
C LYS A 413 -11.01 9.03 -14.16
N ALA A 414 -11.48 10.19 -13.65
CA ALA A 414 -10.80 11.48 -13.78
C ALA A 414 -9.42 11.50 -13.11
N TRP A 415 -9.29 10.87 -11.96
CA TRP A 415 -8.07 10.89 -11.17
C TRP A 415 -6.96 10.00 -11.77
N VAL A 416 -7.31 8.78 -12.23
CA VAL A 416 -6.36 7.91 -12.96
C VAL A 416 -5.88 8.61 -14.24
N ASN A 417 -6.79 9.26 -14.96
CA ASN A 417 -6.46 10.03 -16.14
C ASN A 417 -5.44 11.14 -15.85
N GLN A 418 -5.66 11.88 -14.77
CA GLN A 418 -4.77 12.96 -14.38
C GLN A 418 -3.34 12.46 -14.13
N ILE A 419 -3.19 11.29 -13.47
CA ILE A 419 -1.85 10.74 -13.22
C ILE A 419 -1.19 10.28 -14.52
N LEU A 420 -1.91 9.55 -15.37
CA LEU A 420 -1.35 9.12 -16.65
C LEU A 420 -0.91 10.31 -17.51
N GLU A 421 -1.55 11.47 -17.38
CA GLU A 421 -1.22 12.68 -18.14
C GLU A 421 -0.14 13.56 -17.47
N SER A 422 0.06 13.46 -16.16
CA SER A 422 0.91 14.40 -15.43
C SER A 422 2.07 13.77 -14.65
N ASN A 423 2.27 12.45 -14.75
CA ASN A 423 3.38 11.80 -14.07
C ASN A 423 4.73 12.40 -14.50
N ALA A 424 5.56 12.71 -13.50
CA ALA A 424 6.84 13.40 -13.72
C ALA A 424 7.98 12.43 -14.10
N VAL A 425 7.82 11.15 -13.77
CA VAL A 425 8.81 10.09 -14.01
C VAL A 425 8.24 9.09 -15.00
N PRO A 426 8.95 8.76 -16.08
CA PRO A 426 8.50 7.75 -17.04
C PRO A 426 8.15 6.43 -16.35
N THR A 427 6.99 5.87 -16.67
CA THR A 427 6.49 4.67 -16.00
C THR A 427 6.21 3.57 -17.00
N LEU A 428 6.76 2.39 -16.73
CA LEU A 428 6.53 1.15 -17.46
C LEU A 428 5.45 0.35 -16.70
N TRP A 429 4.31 0.13 -17.34
CA TRP A 429 3.16 -0.60 -16.81
C TRP A 429 3.12 -1.99 -17.42
N VAL A 430 2.97 -3.02 -16.59
CA VAL A 430 2.96 -4.41 -17.04
C VAL A 430 1.65 -5.07 -16.65
N THR A 431 0.99 -5.71 -17.62
CA THR A 431 -0.25 -6.46 -17.38
C THR A 431 -0.27 -7.79 -18.15
N ASN A 432 -0.93 -8.78 -17.56
CA ASN A 432 -1.26 -10.03 -18.22
C ASN A 432 -2.65 -9.97 -18.91
N ARG A 433 -3.47 -8.97 -18.55
CA ARG A 433 -4.88 -8.88 -18.93
C ARG A 433 -5.23 -7.47 -19.39
N ILE A 434 -4.89 -7.14 -20.64
CA ILE A 434 -5.18 -5.82 -21.19
C ILE A 434 -6.69 -5.51 -21.21
N GLU A 435 -7.53 -6.54 -21.26
CA GLU A 435 -8.99 -6.41 -21.33
C GLU A 435 -9.56 -5.75 -20.08
N GLN A 436 -8.89 -5.86 -18.94
CA GLN A 436 -9.30 -5.25 -17.67
C GLN A 436 -9.05 -3.74 -17.64
N ILE A 437 -8.17 -3.22 -18.48
CA ILE A 437 -7.89 -1.79 -18.55
C ILE A 437 -8.94 -1.12 -19.46
N ASP A 438 -9.69 -0.16 -18.91
CA ASP A 438 -10.69 0.60 -19.67
C ASP A 438 -10.04 1.23 -20.93
N PRO A 439 -10.66 1.12 -22.11
CA PRO A 439 -10.17 1.75 -23.34
C PRO A 439 -9.86 3.26 -23.21
N ALA A 440 -10.57 3.96 -22.31
CA ALA A 440 -10.30 5.37 -22.02
C ALA A 440 -8.92 5.59 -21.39
N PHE A 441 -8.45 4.65 -20.55
CA PHE A 441 -7.10 4.71 -19.98
C PHE A 441 -6.05 4.27 -21.00
N ARG A 442 -6.32 3.22 -21.78
CA ARG A 442 -5.37 2.73 -22.78
C ARG A 442 -4.90 3.83 -23.73
N ARG A 443 -5.78 4.74 -24.15
CA ARG A 443 -5.47 5.86 -25.07
C ARG A 443 -4.44 6.86 -24.53
N ARG A 444 -4.15 6.83 -23.22
CA ARG A 444 -3.22 7.75 -22.55
C ARG A 444 -1.80 7.21 -22.40
N PHE A 445 -1.60 5.95 -22.78
CA PHE A 445 -0.25 5.41 -22.86
C PHE A 445 0.44 5.92 -24.11
N ALA A 446 1.67 6.39 -23.94
CA ALA A 446 2.49 6.89 -25.04
C ALA A 446 2.90 5.77 -26.02
N TYR A 447 3.02 4.55 -25.52
CA TYR A 447 3.36 3.37 -26.30
C TYR A 447 2.71 2.11 -25.74
N HIS A 448 2.32 1.19 -26.65
CA HIS A 448 1.73 -0.10 -26.29
C HIS A 448 2.53 -1.19 -26.98
N LEU A 449 3.01 -2.16 -26.21
CA LEU A 449 3.74 -3.31 -26.76
C LEU A 449 3.10 -4.61 -26.28
N GLU A 450 2.62 -5.40 -27.25
CA GLU A 450 2.19 -6.76 -27.00
C GLU A 450 3.39 -7.71 -27.06
N LEU A 451 3.77 -8.28 -25.92
CA LEU A 451 4.85 -9.25 -25.88
C LEU A 451 4.28 -10.66 -26.00
N LYS A 452 4.37 -11.22 -27.20
CA LYS A 452 3.96 -12.59 -27.52
C LYS A 452 5.07 -13.58 -27.19
N SER A 453 4.72 -14.87 -27.20
CA SER A 453 5.75 -15.91 -27.13
C SER A 453 6.74 -15.75 -28.28
N PRO A 454 8.05 -15.84 -28.01
CA PRO A 454 9.07 -15.67 -29.05
C PRO A 454 8.88 -16.63 -30.23
N PRO A 455 9.22 -16.24 -31.46
CA PRO A 455 9.21 -17.12 -32.61
C PRO A 455 10.26 -18.25 -32.44
N PRO A 456 10.17 -19.38 -33.19
CA PRO A 456 10.99 -20.57 -32.95
C PRO A 456 12.51 -20.31 -32.88
N GLY A 457 13.05 -19.47 -33.74
CA GLY A 457 14.51 -19.17 -33.75
C GLY A 457 14.97 -18.37 -32.53
N ALA A 458 14.20 -17.33 -32.13
CA ALA A 458 14.51 -16.58 -30.91
C ALA A 458 14.28 -17.44 -29.65
N ARG A 459 13.32 -18.36 -29.70
CA ARG A 459 13.04 -19.30 -28.62
C ARG A 459 14.19 -20.28 -28.41
N GLU A 460 14.81 -20.76 -29.49
CA GLU A 460 15.98 -21.65 -29.39
C GLU A 460 17.15 -20.95 -28.69
N GLN A 461 17.43 -19.68 -29.01
CA GLN A 461 18.47 -18.90 -28.33
C GLN A 461 18.16 -18.72 -26.83
N LEU A 462 16.91 -18.40 -26.48
CA LEU A 462 16.46 -18.28 -25.10
C LEU A 462 16.55 -19.60 -24.32
N VAL A 463 16.18 -20.72 -24.97
CA VAL A 463 16.30 -22.07 -24.41
C VAL A 463 17.77 -22.38 -24.14
N ARG A 464 18.67 -22.18 -25.12
CA ARG A 464 20.12 -22.39 -24.95
C ARG A 464 20.69 -21.58 -23.82
N LYS A 465 20.37 -20.29 -23.75
CA LYS A 465 20.81 -19.40 -22.66
C LYS A 465 20.26 -19.83 -21.27
N THR A 466 19.02 -20.32 -21.22
CA THR A 466 18.41 -20.78 -19.97
C THR A 466 18.98 -22.12 -19.50
N LEU A 467 19.50 -22.91 -20.43
CA LEU A 467 20.16 -24.21 -20.17
C LEU A 467 21.67 -24.07 -19.95
N GLU A 468 22.24 -22.85 -20.00
CA GLU A 468 23.66 -22.63 -19.69
C GLU A 468 24.03 -23.26 -18.34
N GLY A 469 25.10 -24.06 -18.32
CA GLY A 469 25.54 -24.78 -17.12
C GLY A 469 24.85 -26.12 -16.87
N VAL A 470 23.92 -26.53 -17.73
CA VAL A 470 23.25 -27.85 -17.66
C VAL A 470 23.60 -28.66 -18.93
N VAL A 471 24.10 -29.89 -18.75
CA VAL A 471 24.46 -30.78 -19.87
C VAL A 471 23.18 -31.41 -20.41
N VAL A 472 22.79 -30.98 -21.60
CA VAL A 472 21.62 -31.49 -22.36
C VAL A 472 21.99 -31.66 -23.83
N SER A 473 21.28 -32.53 -24.54
CA SER A 473 21.50 -32.75 -25.97
C SER A 473 20.94 -31.61 -26.83
N ASP A 474 21.56 -31.37 -28.01
CA ASP A 474 21.04 -30.42 -29.00
C ASP A 474 19.64 -30.82 -29.47
N ALA A 475 19.37 -32.13 -29.58
CA ALA A 475 18.06 -32.65 -29.94
C ALA A 475 16.99 -32.27 -28.90
N PHE A 476 17.33 -32.30 -27.63
CA PHE A 476 16.44 -31.89 -26.54
C PHE A 476 16.20 -30.38 -26.57
N THR A 477 17.24 -29.59 -26.79
CA THR A 477 17.14 -28.13 -26.93
C THR A 477 16.19 -27.73 -28.09
N ALA A 478 16.36 -28.36 -29.26
CA ALA A 478 15.49 -28.17 -30.43
C ALA A 478 14.03 -28.59 -30.14
N LYS A 479 13.84 -29.71 -29.42
CA LYS A 479 12.53 -30.20 -28.97
C LYS A 479 11.82 -29.19 -28.07
N LEU A 480 12.51 -28.59 -27.08
CA LEU A 480 11.97 -27.55 -26.22
C LEU A 480 11.64 -26.28 -27.02
N ALA A 481 12.50 -25.85 -27.91
CA ALA A 481 12.29 -24.68 -28.76
C ALA A 481 11.07 -24.84 -29.70
N GLY A 482 10.82 -26.07 -30.16
CA GLY A 482 9.66 -26.41 -30.99
C GLY A 482 8.32 -26.41 -30.25
N ARG A 483 8.32 -26.50 -28.92
CA ARG A 483 7.10 -26.62 -28.12
C ARG A 483 6.34 -25.29 -28.08
N LYS A 484 5.12 -25.29 -28.64
CA LYS A 484 4.25 -24.08 -28.65
C LYS A 484 3.79 -23.70 -27.25
N GLY A 485 3.75 -22.42 -26.93
CA GLY A 485 3.27 -21.91 -25.66
C GLY A 485 4.23 -22.04 -24.48
N LEU A 486 5.41 -22.63 -24.67
CA LEU A 486 6.43 -22.73 -23.62
C LEU A 486 7.05 -21.36 -23.37
N THR A 487 7.03 -20.90 -22.13
CA THR A 487 7.55 -19.60 -21.72
C THR A 487 8.96 -19.73 -21.11
N PRO A 488 9.82 -18.70 -21.20
CA PRO A 488 11.13 -18.69 -20.54
C PRO A 488 11.06 -18.95 -19.03
N ALA A 489 10.01 -18.49 -18.37
CA ALA A 489 9.80 -18.72 -16.94
C ALA A 489 9.56 -20.20 -16.62
N GLN A 490 8.76 -20.89 -17.44
CA GLN A 490 8.51 -22.32 -17.29
C GLN A 490 9.79 -23.12 -17.50
N ILE A 491 10.61 -22.76 -18.48
CA ILE A 491 11.91 -23.44 -18.73
C ILE A 491 12.83 -23.25 -17.51
N ARG A 492 12.99 -22.03 -17.01
CA ARG A 492 13.82 -21.78 -15.81
C ARG A 492 13.35 -22.57 -14.60
N THR A 493 12.04 -22.64 -14.37
CA THR A 493 11.48 -23.40 -13.26
C THR A 493 11.77 -24.91 -13.43
N ALA A 494 11.63 -25.44 -14.64
CA ALA A 494 11.90 -26.84 -14.92
C ALA A 494 13.39 -27.18 -14.79
N VAL A 495 14.28 -26.32 -15.27
CA VAL A 495 15.73 -26.46 -15.10
C VAL A 495 16.11 -26.44 -13.61
N ARG A 496 15.59 -25.46 -12.87
CA ARG A 496 15.84 -25.38 -11.42
C ARG A 496 15.35 -26.65 -10.69
N PHE A 497 14.18 -27.15 -11.04
CA PHE A 497 13.65 -28.38 -10.49
C PHE A 497 14.59 -29.56 -10.80
N ALA A 498 15.01 -29.72 -12.07
CA ALA A 498 15.89 -30.81 -12.49
C ALA A 498 17.24 -30.77 -11.76
N VAL A 499 17.84 -29.57 -11.60
CA VAL A 499 19.11 -29.40 -10.87
C VAL A 499 18.98 -29.76 -9.39
N LEU A 500 17.86 -29.40 -8.75
CA LEU A 500 17.65 -29.67 -7.33
C LEU A 500 17.17 -31.09 -7.03
N ALA A 501 16.42 -31.72 -7.94
CA ALA A 501 15.81 -33.04 -7.74
C ALA A 501 16.65 -34.19 -8.32
N ARG A 502 17.76 -33.87 -9.00
CA ARG A 502 18.61 -34.86 -9.66
C ARG A 502 19.26 -35.81 -8.64
N THR A 503 19.12 -37.10 -8.88
CA THR A 503 19.89 -38.17 -8.26
C THR A 503 20.91 -38.72 -9.27
N ASP A 504 21.85 -39.58 -8.84
CA ASP A 504 22.94 -40.10 -9.70
C ASP A 504 22.43 -40.89 -10.93
N ASP A 505 21.22 -41.45 -10.82
CA ASP A 505 20.60 -42.28 -11.88
C ASP A 505 19.62 -41.49 -12.79
N ASP A 506 19.34 -40.23 -12.49
CA ASP A 506 18.32 -39.46 -13.20
C ASP A 506 18.87 -38.69 -14.39
N SER A 507 18.19 -38.79 -15.54
CA SER A 507 18.42 -37.91 -16.68
C SER A 507 17.85 -36.52 -16.42
N VAL A 508 18.68 -35.49 -16.57
CA VAL A 508 18.25 -34.09 -16.42
C VAL A 508 17.15 -33.72 -17.43
N GLU A 509 17.23 -34.25 -18.64
CA GLU A 509 16.23 -34.04 -19.70
C GLU A 509 14.88 -34.62 -19.31
N ASP A 510 14.84 -35.83 -18.73
CA ASP A 510 13.59 -36.46 -18.28
C ASP A 510 12.96 -35.71 -17.11
N LEU A 511 13.76 -35.19 -16.19
CA LEU A 511 13.25 -34.36 -15.09
C LEU A 511 12.67 -33.04 -15.59
N ILE A 512 13.32 -32.37 -16.53
CA ILE A 512 12.80 -31.15 -17.16
C ILE A 512 11.48 -31.46 -17.87
N GLU A 513 11.43 -32.52 -18.67
CA GLU A 513 10.20 -32.89 -19.39
C GLU A 513 9.05 -33.25 -18.46
N ARG A 514 9.33 -33.97 -17.39
CA ARG A 514 8.36 -34.35 -16.36
C ARG A 514 7.76 -33.10 -15.71
N GLN A 515 8.61 -32.16 -15.31
CA GLN A 515 8.16 -30.91 -14.71
C GLN A 515 7.31 -30.06 -15.66
N LEU A 516 7.75 -29.92 -16.91
CA LEU A 516 6.99 -29.18 -17.92
C LEU A 516 5.63 -29.82 -18.21
N ARG A 517 5.57 -31.15 -18.28
CA ARG A 517 4.30 -31.89 -18.45
C ARG A 517 3.35 -31.65 -17.27
N ASN A 518 3.87 -31.74 -16.04
CA ASN A 518 3.07 -31.48 -14.84
C ASN A 518 2.57 -30.04 -14.76
N ALA A 519 3.40 -29.08 -15.16
CA ALA A 519 3.02 -27.67 -15.22
C ALA A 519 1.90 -27.44 -16.25
N ASP A 520 1.98 -28.04 -17.43
CA ASP A 520 0.94 -27.93 -18.45
C ASP A 520 -0.39 -28.55 -18.01
N LEU A 521 -0.32 -29.69 -17.31
CA LEU A 521 -1.53 -30.30 -16.72
C LEU A 521 -2.16 -29.41 -15.64
N ALA A 522 -1.34 -28.77 -14.81
CA ALA A 522 -1.80 -27.86 -13.77
C ALA A 522 -2.43 -26.58 -14.35
N LEU A 523 -1.86 -26.06 -15.44
CA LEU A 523 -2.35 -24.87 -16.14
C LEU A 523 -3.55 -25.15 -17.07
N GLY A 524 -3.91 -26.43 -17.28
CA GLY A 524 -4.97 -26.83 -18.21
C GLY A 524 -4.62 -26.57 -19.67
N THR A 525 -3.36 -26.33 -20.00
CA THR A 525 -2.88 -26.05 -21.37
C THR A 525 -2.77 -27.33 -22.20
N VAL A 526 -2.70 -28.47 -21.57
CA VAL A 526 -2.86 -29.77 -22.22
C VAL A 526 -4.34 -30.05 -22.29
N ASP A 527 -4.84 -30.17 -23.50
CA ASP A 527 -6.20 -30.66 -23.72
C ASP A 527 -6.32 -32.03 -23.05
N ARG A 528 -6.97 -32.10 -21.87
CA ARG A 528 -7.20 -33.35 -21.14
C ARG A 528 -7.90 -34.39 -22.01
N GLN A 529 -8.48 -33.93 -23.12
CA GLN A 529 -9.17 -34.80 -24.07
C GLN A 529 -8.24 -35.39 -25.13
N ALA A 530 -7.10 -34.77 -25.45
CA ALA A 530 -6.16 -35.29 -26.45
C ALA A 530 -5.34 -36.49 -25.96
N GLY A 531 -5.21 -36.70 -24.64
CA GLY A 531 -4.45 -37.81 -24.03
C GLY A 531 -5.27 -39.02 -23.63
N VAL A 532 -6.58 -38.95 -23.57
CA VAL A 532 -7.46 -39.96 -22.95
C VAL A 532 -8.33 -40.72 -23.95
N ARG A 533 -8.40 -40.29 -25.21
CA ARG A 533 -9.23 -40.96 -26.21
C ARG A 533 -8.41 -41.61 -27.33
N ARG A 534 -7.47 -42.47 -27.03
CA ARG A 534 -7.31 -43.65 -27.84
C ARG A 534 -8.36 -44.64 -27.36
N ALA A 535 -9.46 -44.73 -28.09
CA ALA A 535 -10.40 -45.85 -27.92
C ALA A 535 -9.58 -47.13 -28.09
N VAL A 536 -9.43 -47.87 -27.01
CA VAL A 536 -8.72 -49.15 -26.98
C VAL A 536 -9.56 -50.25 -27.69
N THR A 537 -10.77 -49.86 -28.17
CA THR A 537 -11.69 -50.73 -28.89
C THR A 537 -11.78 -50.35 -30.35
N THR A 538 -11.62 -51.28 -31.25
CA THR A 538 -12.00 -51.17 -32.65
C THR A 538 -13.49 -50.83 -32.68
N TYR A 539 -13.85 -49.66 -33.25
CA TYR A 539 -15.21 -49.24 -33.42
C TYR A 539 -15.80 -50.09 -34.54
N ASP A 540 -16.78 -50.96 -34.17
CA ASP A 540 -17.42 -51.88 -35.10
C ASP A 540 -18.76 -51.33 -35.50
N LEU A 541 -18.94 -51.06 -36.80
CA LEU A 541 -20.17 -50.52 -37.36
C LEU A 541 -21.33 -51.54 -37.27
N ASP A 542 -21.04 -52.85 -37.24
CA ASP A 542 -22.07 -53.91 -37.18
C ASP A 542 -22.72 -53.97 -35.80
N MET A 543 -22.09 -53.41 -34.78
CA MET A 543 -22.69 -53.29 -33.45
C MET A 543 -23.54 -52.06 -33.25
N LEU A 544 -23.65 -51.20 -34.26
CA LEU A 544 -24.36 -49.96 -34.18
C LEU A 544 -25.81 -50.14 -34.60
N ASN A 545 -26.76 -49.95 -33.68
CA ASN A 545 -28.17 -49.92 -34.01
C ASN A 545 -28.57 -48.51 -34.48
N VAL A 546 -28.48 -48.29 -35.79
CA VAL A 546 -28.73 -46.97 -36.41
C VAL A 546 -29.81 -47.11 -37.51
N GLU A 547 -30.85 -46.32 -37.39
CA GLU A 547 -31.79 -46.11 -38.47
C GLU A 547 -31.29 -44.96 -39.38
N THR A 548 -30.88 -45.30 -40.59
CA THR A 548 -30.42 -44.33 -41.59
C THR A 548 -31.02 -44.63 -42.93
N ARG A 549 -31.21 -43.58 -43.77
CA ARG A 549 -31.68 -43.72 -45.16
C ARG A 549 -30.67 -44.41 -46.07
N PHE A 550 -29.37 -44.30 -45.76
CA PHE A 550 -28.25 -44.86 -46.51
C PHE A 550 -27.28 -45.53 -45.51
N GLU A 551 -26.66 -46.61 -45.92
CA GLU A 551 -25.64 -47.30 -45.12
C GLU A 551 -24.44 -46.38 -44.83
N ILE A 552 -23.89 -46.46 -43.62
CA ILE A 552 -22.81 -45.58 -43.13
C ILE A 552 -21.57 -45.61 -44.08
N PRO A 553 -21.11 -46.76 -44.59
CA PRO A 553 -20.01 -46.80 -45.56
C PRO A 553 -20.27 -45.93 -46.79
N ARG A 554 -21.49 -45.95 -47.30
CA ARG A 554 -21.90 -45.18 -48.47
C ARG A 554 -21.96 -43.68 -48.17
N ILE A 555 -22.30 -43.29 -46.95
CA ILE A 555 -22.25 -41.91 -46.47
C ILE A 555 -20.78 -41.44 -46.40
N VAL A 556 -19.88 -42.27 -45.88
CA VAL A 556 -18.46 -41.99 -45.81
C VAL A 556 -17.85 -41.77 -47.23
N GLU A 557 -18.17 -42.65 -48.19
CA GLU A 557 -17.73 -42.52 -49.57
C GLU A 557 -18.24 -41.22 -50.23
N ALA A 558 -19.50 -40.90 -50.00
CA ALA A 558 -20.10 -39.68 -50.53
C ALA A 558 -19.44 -38.40 -49.91
N LEU A 559 -19.15 -38.38 -48.62
CA LEU A 559 -18.45 -37.29 -47.97
C LEU A 559 -17.00 -37.16 -48.45
N ARG A 560 -16.32 -38.29 -48.68
CA ARG A 560 -14.95 -38.30 -49.22
C ARG A 560 -14.93 -37.74 -50.64
N ALA A 561 -15.88 -38.14 -51.49
CA ALA A 561 -15.97 -37.70 -52.87
C ALA A 561 -16.38 -36.21 -53.01
N ARG A 562 -17.28 -35.71 -52.15
CA ARG A 562 -17.80 -34.35 -52.22
C ARG A 562 -16.96 -33.34 -51.43
N GLY A 563 -16.20 -33.80 -50.43
CA GLY A 563 -15.40 -32.95 -49.54
C GLY A 563 -16.16 -32.11 -48.51
N HIS A 564 -17.47 -32.11 -48.53
CA HIS A 564 -18.33 -31.39 -47.60
C HIS A 564 -19.68 -32.09 -47.43
N GLY A 565 -20.33 -31.87 -46.28
CA GLY A 565 -21.67 -32.39 -45.99
C GLY A 565 -22.06 -32.12 -44.54
N THR A 566 -23.35 -32.19 -44.24
CA THR A 566 -23.89 -32.05 -42.87
C THR A 566 -24.61 -33.35 -42.47
N LEU A 567 -24.21 -33.90 -41.34
CA LEU A 567 -24.85 -35.07 -40.73
C LEU A 567 -25.43 -34.67 -39.39
N CYS A 568 -26.65 -35.13 -39.11
CA CYS A 568 -27.29 -34.93 -37.82
C CYS A 568 -27.45 -36.28 -37.12
N PHE A 569 -26.80 -36.45 -35.97
CA PHE A 569 -26.90 -37.64 -35.13
C PHE A 569 -27.80 -37.32 -33.94
N TYR A 570 -28.88 -38.03 -33.78
CA TYR A 570 -29.78 -37.90 -32.64
C TYR A 570 -30.07 -39.27 -31.99
N GLY A 571 -30.48 -39.28 -30.73
CA GLY A 571 -30.74 -40.47 -29.96
C GLY A 571 -30.36 -40.33 -28.48
N ALA A 572 -30.58 -41.35 -27.66
CA ALA A 572 -30.33 -41.36 -26.23
C ALA A 572 -28.84 -41.10 -25.89
N PRO A 573 -28.52 -40.57 -24.69
CA PRO A 573 -27.14 -40.49 -24.22
C PRO A 573 -26.48 -41.88 -24.20
N GLY A 574 -25.19 -41.95 -24.56
CA GLY A 574 -24.39 -43.19 -24.52
C GLY A 574 -24.51 -44.08 -25.76
N THR A 575 -25.31 -43.77 -26.74
CA THR A 575 -25.57 -44.63 -27.94
C THR A 575 -24.45 -44.52 -29.02
N GLY A 576 -23.29 -43.98 -28.72
CA GLY A 576 -22.14 -44.00 -29.65
C GLY A 576 -22.12 -42.90 -30.73
N LYS A 577 -22.97 -41.86 -30.63
CA LYS A 577 -23.06 -40.75 -31.61
C LYS A 577 -21.74 -40.03 -31.85
N THR A 578 -21.01 -39.70 -30.78
CA THR A 578 -19.70 -39.05 -30.85
C THR A 578 -18.68 -40.00 -31.44
N ALA A 579 -18.70 -41.28 -31.07
CA ALA A 579 -17.77 -42.27 -31.61
C ALA A 579 -18.01 -42.52 -33.11
N LEU A 580 -19.26 -42.45 -33.57
CA LEU A 580 -19.59 -42.49 -34.99
C LEU A 580 -19.02 -41.26 -35.75
N ALA A 581 -19.15 -40.08 -35.19
CA ALA A 581 -18.57 -38.88 -35.77
C ALA A 581 -17.03 -38.98 -35.88
N GLU A 582 -16.35 -39.49 -34.83
CA GLU A 582 -14.89 -39.74 -34.84
C GLU A 582 -14.52 -40.81 -35.87
N HIS A 583 -15.29 -41.86 -36.01
CA HIS A 583 -15.08 -42.90 -37.02
C HIS A 583 -15.20 -42.34 -38.43
N ILE A 584 -16.20 -41.54 -38.73
CA ILE A 584 -16.39 -40.91 -40.04
C ILE A 584 -15.26 -39.95 -40.33
N ALA A 585 -14.86 -39.07 -39.36
CA ALA A 585 -13.76 -38.11 -39.53
C ALA A 585 -12.45 -38.82 -39.88
N ARG A 586 -12.12 -39.93 -39.20
CA ARG A 586 -10.97 -40.76 -39.51
C ARG A 586 -11.09 -41.41 -40.89
N ALA A 587 -12.25 -41.93 -41.24
CA ALA A 587 -12.48 -42.60 -42.51
C ALA A 587 -12.32 -41.65 -43.73
N ILE A 588 -12.61 -40.34 -43.56
CA ILE A 588 -12.44 -39.33 -44.61
C ILE A 588 -11.13 -38.54 -44.47
N ASP A 589 -10.23 -38.94 -43.52
CA ASP A 589 -8.94 -38.29 -43.23
C ASP A 589 -9.08 -36.81 -42.91
N ARG A 590 -10.02 -36.44 -42.03
CA ARG A 590 -10.23 -35.05 -41.58
C ARG A 590 -10.22 -34.94 -40.07
N PRO A 591 -9.65 -33.85 -39.50
CA PRO A 591 -9.70 -33.62 -38.08
C PRO A 591 -11.13 -33.34 -37.63
N LEU A 592 -11.55 -33.94 -36.49
CA LEU A 592 -12.76 -33.57 -35.79
C LEU A 592 -12.42 -32.45 -34.82
N ILE A 593 -13.10 -31.33 -34.91
CA ILE A 593 -12.89 -30.15 -34.09
C ILE A 593 -14.00 -30.07 -33.04
#